data_3b041e9812da3c337dfdee193b2949d9
#
_entry.id   3b041e9812da3c337dfdee193b2949d9
#
_cell.length_a   1.000
_cell.length_b   1.000
_cell.length_c   1.000
_cell.angle_alpha   90.00
_cell.angle_beta   90.00
_cell.angle_gamma   90.00
#
_symmetry.space_group_name_H-M   'P 1'
#
loop_
_entity.id
_entity.type
_entity.pdbx_description
1 polymer ?
#
loop_
_entity_poly.entity_id
_entity_poly.type
_entity_poly.pdbx_seq_one_letter_code
_entity_poly.pdbx_strand_id
1 'polypeptide(L)' 'MTRTLNAIARDISRDWTKPYFGAVPYLDAMHSLQSIRDKYYYDDAESVVRYFLANATAWKGETARAIKAELKTLLKGA' A
#
# COMPACT_ATOMS: atom_id res chain seq x y z
N MET A 1 16.08 -5.99 -3.72
CA MET A 1 15.30 -5.53 -4.87
C MET A 1 13.90 -5.15 -4.42
N THR A 2 13.43 -3.98 -4.84
CA THR A 2 12.14 -3.45 -4.39
C THR A 2 11.03 -3.93 -5.30
N ARG A 3 9.94 -4.39 -4.70
CA ARG A 3 8.77 -4.79 -5.47
C ARG A 3 8.02 -3.55 -5.94
N THR A 4 7.26 -3.69 -7.03
CA THR A 4 6.38 -2.62 -7.49
C THR A 4 5.18 -2.51 -6.54
N LEU A 5 4.59 -1.31 -6.48
CA LEU A 5 3.43 -1.10 -5.62
C LEU A 5 2.25 -1.96 -6.04
N ASN A 6 2.06 -2.19 -7.35
CA ASN A 6 0.98 -3.05 -7.81
C ASN A 6 1.17 -4.51 -7.38
N ALA A 7 2.42 -4.99 -7.33
CA ALA A 7 2.70 -6.33 -6.82
C ALA A 7 2.39 -6.43 -5.33
N ILE A 8 2.78 -5.41 -4.57
CA ILE A 8 2.47 -5.33 -3.14
C ILE A 8 0.96 -5.29 -2.93
N ALA A 9 0.26 -4.49 -3.72
CA ALA A 9 -1.20 -4.36 -3.61
C ALA A 9 -1.91 -5.70 -3.87
N ARG A 10 -1.39 -6.49 -4.81
CA ARG A 10 -1.94 -7.83 -5.06
C ARG A 10 -1.80 -8.73 -3.83
N ASP A 11 -0.65 -8.69 -3.17
CA ASP A 11 -0.42 -9.48 -1.96
C ASP A 11 -1.33 -9.01 -0.83
N ILE A 12 -1.52 -7.70 -0.68
CA ILE A 12 -2.44 -7.14 0.31
C ILE A 12 -3.86 -7.65 0.06
N SER A 13 -4.33 -7.56 -1.18
CA SER A 13 -5.68 -7.98 -1.54
C SER A 13 -5.89 -9.47 -1.30
N ARG A 14 -4.86 -10.27 -1.48
CA ARG A 14 -4.92 -11.71 -1.28
C ARG A 14 -5.02 -12.07 0.20
N ASP A 15 -4.32 -11.33 1.04
CA ASP A 15 -4.29 -11.60 2.49
C ASP A 15 -5.46 -10.92 3.22
N TRP A 16 -5.75 -9.68 2.86
CA TRP A 16 -6.80 -8.89 3.51
C TRP A 16 -8.05 -8.92 2.63
N THR A 17 -8.84 -9.98 2.79
CA THR A 17 -10.00 -10.24 1.92
C THR A 17 -11.17 -9.31 2.16
N LYS A 18 -11.27 -8.74 3.37
CA LYS A 18 -12.34 -7.80 3.71
C LYS A 18 -11.71 -6.51 4.24
N PRO A 19 -11.09 -5.71 3.36
CA PRO A 19 -10.42 -4.51 3.82
C PRO A 19 -11.40 -3.48 4.36
N TYR A 20 -10.93 -2.72 5.35
CA TYR A 20 -11.68 -1.59 5.86
C TYR A 20 -11.98 -0.64 4.71
N PHE A 21 -13.24 -0.19 4.63
CA PHE A 21 -13.68 0.60 3.46
C PHE A 21 -12.85 1.88 3.26
N GLY A 22 -12.33 2.46 4.33
CA GLY A 22 -11.47 3.63 4.24
C GLY A 22 -10.12 3.37 3.58
N ALA A 23 -9.68 2.12 3.56
CA ALA A 23 -8.42 1.73 2.91
C ALA A 23 -8.62 1.37 1.43
N VAL A 24 -9.82 1.03 1.02
CA VAL A 24 -10.10 0.51 -0.33
C VAL A 24 -9.66 1.47 -1.45
N PRO A 25 -10.00 2.78 -1.40
CA PRO A 25 -9.58 3.68 -2.49
C PRO A 25 -8.06 3.74 -2.64
N TYR A 26 -7.33 3.69 -1.54
CA TYR A 26 -5.86 3.75 -1.58
C TYR A 26 -5.27 2.44 -2.07
N LEU A 27 -5.87 1.32 -1.69
CA LEU A 27 -5.45 0.02 -2.18
C LEU A 27 -5.68 -0.08 -3.69
N ASP A 28 -6.84 0.38 -4.16
CA ASP A 28 -7.15 0.40 -5.59
C ASP A 28 -6.15 1.28 -6.35
N ALA A 29 -5.81 2.43 -5.79
CA ALA A 29 -4.82 3.31 -6.40
C ALA A 29 -3.46 2.62 -6.51
N MET A 30 -3.06 1.87 -5.46
CA MET A 30 -1.79 1.15 -5.46
C MET A 30 -1.73 0.10 -6.57
N HIS A 31 -2.85 -0.50 -6.95
CA HIS A 31 -2.88 -1.47 -8.05
C HIS A 31 -2.47 -0.84 -9.39
N SER A 32 -2.61 0.47 -9.52
CA SER A 32 -2.27 1.20 -10.73
C SER A 32 -0.88 1.84 -10.68
N LEU A 33 -0.20 1.74 -9.54
CA LEU A 33 1.10 2.38 -9.35
C LEU A 33 2.22 1.36 -9.44
N GLN A 34 3.38 1.78 -9.93
CA GLN A 34 4.56 0.93 -9.98
C GLN A 34 5.57 1.33 -8.92
N SER A 35 5.95 2.60 -8.88
CA SER A 35 6.99 3.09 -7.99
C SER A 35 6.41 4.01 -6.93
N ILE A 36 7.09 4.09 -5.77
CA ILE A 36 6.74 5.05 -4.72
C ILE A 36 6.86 6.50 -5.20
N ARG A 37 7.54 6.71 -6.33
CA ARG A 37 7.70 8.04 -6.94
C ARG A 37 6.69 8.35 -8.01
N ASP A 38 5.82 7.40 -8.32
CA ASP A 38 4.76 7.59 -9.32
C ASP A 38 3.68 8.52 -8.78
N LYS A 39 2.86 9.02 -9.70
CA LYS A 39 1.71 9.85 -9.34
C LYS A 39 0.42 9.14 -9.78
N TYR A 40 -0.62 9.32 -8.98
CA TYR A 40 -1.96 8.82 -9.27
C TYR A 40 -2.88 10.03 -9.34
N TYR A 41 -3.18 10.49 -10.56
CA TYR A 41 -3.91 11.72 -10.80
C TYR A 41 -3.22 12.90 -10.11
N TYR A 42 -3.85 13.51 -9.12
CA TYR A 42 -3.28 14.65 -8.39
C TYR A 42 -2.50 14.24 -7.15
N ASP A 43 -2.59 12.97 -6.76
CA ASP A 43 -1.90 12.46 -5.58
C ASP A 43 -0.61 11.75 -6.00
N ASP A 44 0.42 11.84 -5.18
CA ASP A 44 1.63 11.05 -5.40
C ASP A 44 1.51 9.70 -4.69
N ALA A 45 2.33 8.75 -5.12
CA ALA A 45 2.31 7.41 -4.57
C ALA A 45 2.64 7.40 -3.08
N GLU A 46 3.52 8.30 -2.63
CA GLU A 46 3.86 8.42 -1.21
C GLU A 46 2.62 8.74 -0.37
N SER A 47 1.81 9.70 -0.82
CA SER A 47 0.58 10.06 -0.11
C SER A 47 -0.41 8.91 -0.09
N VAL A 48 -0.56 8.22 -1.23
CA VAL A 48 -1.45 7.05 -1.32
C VAL A 48 -1.04 5.99 -0.32
N VAL A 49 0.25 5.68 -0.24
CA VAL A 49 0.76 4.66 0.68
C VAL A 49 0.57 5.10 2.13
N ARG A 50 0.84 6.36 2.44
CA ARG A 50 0.65 6.89 3.81
C ARG A 50 -0.80 6.80 4.25
N TYR A 51 -1.72 7.20 3.38
CA TYR A 51 -3.14 7.11 3.69
C TYR A 51 -3.61 5.67 3.80
N PHE A 52 -3.07 4.78 2.95
CA PHE A 52 -3.37 3.36 3.08
C PHE A 52 -2.96 2.85 4.46
N LEU A 53 -1.72 3.13 4.86
CA LEU A 53 -1.22 2.67 6.17
C LEU A 53 -2.05 3.22 7.32
N ALA A 54 -2.49 4.47 7.24
CA ALA A 54 -3.33 5.08 8.26
C ALA A 54 -4.68 4.38 8.38
N ASN A 55 -5.16 3.79 7.30
CA ASN A 55 -6.47 3.12 7.26
C ASN A 55 -6.36 1.60 7.32
N ALA A 56 -5.17 1.07 7.56
CA ALA A 56 -4.92 -0.37 7.58
C ALA A 56 -4.66 -0.90 8.99
N THR A 57 -5.05 -0.17 10.03
CA THR A 57 -4.79 -0.57 11.42
C THR A 57 -5.49 -1.87 11.79
N ALA A 58 -6.64 -2.16 11.18
CA ALA A 58 -7.37 -3.40 11.42
C ALA A 58 -6.75 -4.62 10.73
N TRP A 59 -5.86 -4.39 9.75
CA TRP A 59 -5.18 -5.47 9.05
C TRP A 59 -3.99 -5.93 9.89
N LYS A 60 -4.07 -7.16 10.40
CA LYS A 60 -3.09 -7.70 11.34
C LYS A 60 -2.61 -9.06 10.87
N GLY A 61 -1.55 -9.53 11.53
CA GLY A 61 -0.95 -10.83 11.22
C GLY A 61 0.46 -10.66 10.66
N GLU A 62 1.08 -11.79 10.39
CA GLU A 62 2.48 -11.81 9.95
C GLU A 62 2.66 -11.14 8.59
N THR A 63 1.79 -11.47 7.65
CA THR A 63 1.84 -10.90 6.31
C THR A 63 1.62 -9.40 6.37
N ALA A 64 0.64 -8.94 7.15
CA ALA A 64 0.35 -7.52 7.32
C ALA A 64 1.56 -6.78 7.88
N ARG A 65 2.18 -7.35 8.90
CA ARG A 65 3.35 -6.74 9.55
C ARG A 65 4.50 -6.60 8.56
N ALA A 66 4.78 -7.66 7.79
CA ALA A 66 5.88 -7.66 6.82
C ALA A 66 5.64 -6.64 5.71
N ILE A 67 4.43 -6.59 5.17
CA ILE A 67 4.11 -5.68 4.07
C ILE A 67 4.09 -4.23 4.56
N LYS A 68 3.54 -3.98 5.74
CA LYS A 68 3.55 -2.62 6.31
C LYS A 68 4.98 -2.12 6.52
N ALA A 69 5.87 -3.00 6.99
CA ALA A 69 7.28 -2.65 7.14
C ALA A 69 7.93 -2.35 5.79
N GLU A 70 7.61 -3.13 4.78
CA GLU A 70 8.12 -2.92 3.42
C GLU A 70 7.67 -1.56 2.87
N LEU A 71 6.39 -1.23 3.03
CA LEU A 71 5.86 0.06 2.59
C LEU A 71 6.50 1.22 3.32
N LYS A 72 6.71 1.09 4.62
CA LYS A 72 7.40 2.12 5.40
C LYS A 72 8.84 2.32 4.93
N THR A 73 9.51 1.24 4.56
CA THR A 73 10.87 1.33 4.03
C THR A 73 10.89 2.07 2.70
N LEU A 74 9.91 1.81 1.83
CA LEU A 74 9.78 2.53 0.56
C LEU A 74 9.56 4.02 0.78
N LEU A 75 8.71 4.37 1.73
CA LEU A 75 8.44 5.78 2.06
C LEU A 75 9.70 6.46 2.56
N LYS A 76 10.49 5.77 3.38
CA LYS A 76 11.71 6.31 3.96
C LYS A 76 12.78 6.58 2.91
N GLY A 77 12.82 5.75 1.87
CA GLY A 77 13.79 5.89 0.79
C GLY A 77 13.36 6.83 -0.33
N ALA A 78 12.15 7.34 -0.24
CA ALA A 78 11.59 8.18 -1.32
C ALA A 78 12.10 9.62 -1.28
#